data_facc9bc85f4b9f96b08fffd9b0259c25
#
_entry.id   facc9bc85f4b9f96b08fffd9b0259c25
#
_cell.length_a   1.000
_cell.length_b   1.000
_cell.length_c   1.000
_cell.angle_alpha   90.00
_cell.angle_beta   90.00
_cell.angle_gamma   90.00
#
_symmetry.space_group_name_H-M   'P 1'
#
loop_
_entity.id
_entity.type
_entity.pdbx_description
1 polymer ?
#
loop_
_entity_poly.entity_id
_entity_poly.type
_entity_poly.pdbx_seq_one_letter_code
_entity_poly.pdbx_strand_id
1 'polypeptide(L)'
;MTHYVAIVEEEPGKAVGVWFPDLPGCISAGDTVDEAIDHAAQALKLWAEAMVEGGQSIPPPRTLTELKADPEIAPDLARYMVALVPLPDSLLRHAAE
;
A
#
# COMPACT_ATOMS: atom_id res chain seq x y z
N MET A 1 -10.25 -11.61 2.98
CA MET A 1 -10.00 -10.40 2.18
C MET A 1 -8.52 -10.14 2.08
N THR A 2 -8.03 -9.80 0.89
CA THR A 2 -6.62 -9.53 0.67
C THR A 2 -6.27 -8.11 1.07
N HIS A 3 -5.22 -7.95 1.86
CA HIS A 3 -4.73 -6.64 2.29
C HIS A 3 -3.29 -6.43 1.85
N TYR A 4 -2.95 -5.20 1.54
CA TYR A 4 -1.57 -4.81 1.28
C TYR A 4 -1.06 -3.98 2.45
N VAL A 5 0.17 -4.23 2.84
CA VAL A 5 0.84 -3.43 3.88
C VAL A 5 1.17 -2.06 3.30
N ALA A 6 0.78 -1.02 4.02
CA ALA A 6 1.10 0.36 3.67
C ALA A 6 1.92 0.99 4.79
N ILE A 7 2.90 1.80 4.41
CA ILE A 7 3.73 2.55 5.34
C ILE A 7 3.25 3.98 5.36
N VAL A 8 2.94 4.49 6.56
CA VAL A 8 2.38 5.83 6.76
C VAL A 8 3.44 6.71 7.38
N GLU A 9 3.91 7.70 6.62
CA GLU A 9 4.97 8.61 7.06
C GLU A 9 4.36 9.92 7.52
N GLU A 10 4.27 10.07 8.83
CA GLU A 10 3.78 11.31 9.45
C GLU A 10 4.95 12.05 10.08
N GLU A 11 5.23 13.25 9.57
CA GLU A 11 6.28 14.12 10.10
C GLU A 11 5.73 15.52 10.34
N PRO A 12 6.16 16.19 11.43
CA PRO A 12 5.67 17.53 11.75
C PRO A 12 5.88 18.52 10.61
N GLY A 13 4.85 19.29 10.30
CA GLY A 13 4.93 20.34 9.29
C GLY A 13 4.86 19.86 7.85
N LYS A 14 4.60 18.57 7.64
CA LYS A 14 4.51 17.98 6.30
C LYS A 14 3.20 17.24 6.12
N ALA A 15 2.78 17.06 4.86
CA ALA A 15 1.66 16.17 4.55
C ALA A 15 2.02 14.75 4.96
N VAL A 16 1.00 13.99 5.34
CA VAL A 16 1.16 12.56 5.66
C VAL A 16 1.25 11.79 4.35
N GLY A 17 2.33 11.05 4.16
CA GLY A 17 2.52 10.23 2.97
C GLY A 17 2.21 8.77 3.25
N VAL A 18 1.70 8.06 2.22
CA VAL A 18 1.44 6.62 2.30
C VAL A 18 2.01 5.96 1.05
N TRP A 19 2.70 4.85 1.23
CA TRP A 19 3.23 4.07 0.12
C TRP A 19 3.15 2.57 0.44
N PHE A 20 3.18 1.77 -0.63
CA PHE A 20 3.02 0.32 -0.52
C PHE A 20 4.30 -0.37 -0.96
N PRO A 21 5.01 -1.09 -0.07
CA PRO A 21 6.24 -1.79 -0.45
C PRO A 21 6.08 -2.75 -1.63
N ASP A 22 4.92 -3.41 -1.74
CA ASP A 22 4.68 -4.41 -2.79
C ASP A 22 4.11 -3.83 -4.08
N LEU A 23 3.75 -2.55 -4.09
CA LEU A 23 3.11 -1.91 -5.24
C LEU A 23 3.89 -0.65 -5.63
N PRO A 24 4.99 -0.81 -6.41
CA PRO A 24 5.81 0.34 -6.80
C PRO A 24 5.00 1.39 -7.55
N GLY A 25 5.11 2.64 -7.12
CA GLY A 25 4.38 3.75 -7.71
C GLY A 25 2.99 3.98 -7.15
N CYS A 26 2.48 3.08 -6.30
CA CYS A 26 1.21 3.29 -5.61
C CYS A 26 1.46 4.11 -4.35
N ILE A 27 1.15 5.40 -4.43
CA ILE A 27 1.39 6.35 -3.33
C ILE A 27 0.18 7.25 -3.14
N SER A 28 0.04 7.78 -1.94
CA SER A 28 -0.97 8.78 -1.64
C SER A 28 -0.49 9.73 -0.55
N ALA A 29 -1.29 10.74 -0.27
CA ALA A 29 -1.00 11.71 0.78
C ALA A 29 -2.29 12.33 1.30
N GLY A 30 -2.22 12.96 2.46
CA GLY A 30 -3.31 13.70 3.06
C GLY A 30 -2.80 14.64 4.14
N ASP A 31 -3.67 15.49 4.64
CA ASP A 31 -3.32 16.42 5.71
C ASP A 31 -3.33 15.76 7.08
N THR A 32 -4.07 14.67 7.21
CA THR A 32 -4.14 13.86 8.43
C THR A 32 -3.87 12.40 8.10
N VAL A 33 -3.56 11.60 9.12
CA VAL A 33 -3.38 10.15 8.95
C VAL A 33 -4.66 9.52 8.40
N ASP A 34 -5.82 9.89 8.95
CA ASP A 34 -7.10 9.33 8.51
C ASP A 34 -7.35 9.63 7.02
N GLU A 35 -7.12 10.87 6.61
CA GLU A 35 -7.29 11.29 5.22
C GLU A 35 -6.31 10.58 4.30
N ALA A 36 -5.04 10.47 4.72
CA ALA A 36 -4.01 9.81 3.92
C ALA A 36 -4.34 8.33 3.71
N ILE A 37 -4.88 7.65 4.73
CA ILE A 37 -5.27 6.24 4.62
C ILE A 37 -6.49 6.09 3.70
N ASP A 38 -7.48 6.98 3.80
CA ASP A 38 -8.62 6.97 2.89
C ASP A 38 -8.18 7.16 1.45
N HIS A 39 -7.27 8.11 1.21
CA HIS A 39 -6.70 8.33 -0.11
C HIS A 39 -5.89 7.14 -0.59
N ALA A 40 -5.20 6.44 0.33
CA ALA A 40 -4.44 5.24 -0.01
C ALA A 40 -5.34 4.11 -0.50
N ALA A 41 -6.52 3.95 0.10
CA ALA A 41 -7.48 2.95 -0.35
C ALA A 41 -7.97 3.26 -1.78
N GLN A 42 -8.22 4.53 -2.08
CA GLN A 42 -8.60 4.96 -3.42
C GLN A 42 -7.46 4.78 -4.42
N ALA A 43 -6.24 5.13 -4.02
CA ALA A 43 -5.06 4.98 -4.87
C ALA A 43 -4.79 3.52 -5.19
N LEU A 44 -4.95 2.62 -4.20
CA LEU A 44 -4.80 1.19 -4.41
C LEU A 44 -5.79 0.68 -5.45
N LYS A 45 -7.05 1.06 -5.33
CA LYS A 45 -8.08 0.67 -6.26
C LYS A 45 -7.75 1.12 -7.69
N LEU A 46 -7.42 2.40 -7.85
CA LEU A 46 -7.09 2.98 -9.16
C LEU A 46 -5.84 2.34 -9.76
N TRP A 47 -4.82 2.11 -8.94
CA TRP A 47 -3.58 1.49 -9.37
C TRP A 47 -3.83 0.06 -9.87
N ALA A 48 -4.62 -0.71 -9.11
CA ALA A 48 -4.95 -2.09 -9.46
C ALA A 48 -5.79 -2.16 -10.74
N GLU A 49 -6.77 -1.26 -10.88
CA GLU A 49 -7.59 -1.19 -12.10
C GLU A 49 -6.73 -0.88 -13.32
N ALA A 50 -5.77 0.04 -13.19
CA ALA A 50 -4.87 0.39 -14.28
C ALA A 50 -3.99 -0.81 -14.68
N MET A 51 -3.51 -1.59 -13.71
CA MET A 51 -2.73 -2.80 -13.99
C MET A 51 -3.55 -3.82 -14.77
N VAL A 52 -4.79 -4.05 -14.35
CA VAL A 52 -5.70 -4.99 -15.02
C VAL A 52 -6.00 -4.54 -16.45
N GLU A 53 -6.29 -3.25 -16.64
CA GLU A 53 -6.54 -2.70 -17.98
C GLU A 53 -5.34 -2.82 -18.88
N GLY A 54 -4.13 -2.69 -18.34
CA GLY A 54 -2.90 -2.83 -19.11
C GLY A 54 -2.49 -4.27 -19.34
N GLY A 55 -3.28 -5.24 -18.91
CA GLY A 55 -2.98 -6.65 -19.06
C GLY A 55 -1.87 -7.15 -18.14
N GLN A 56 -1.56 -6.40 -17.08
CA GLN A 56 -0.51 -6.75 -16.15
C GLN A 56 -1.09 -7.37 -14.88
N SER A 57 -0.34 -8.29 -14.29
CA SER A 57 -0.73 -8.90 -13.02
C SER A 57 -0.46 -7.95 -11.86
N ILE A 58 -1.34 -7.99 -10.87
CA ILE A 58 -1.14 -7.25 -9.62
C ILE A 58 -0.20 -8.10 -8.76
N PRO A 59 0.94 -7.56 -8.29
CA PRO A 59 1.84 -8.33 -7.43
C PRO A 59 1.12 -8.82 -6.18
N PRO A 60 1.31 -10.09 -5.78
CA PRO A 60 0.68 -10.60 -4.56
C PRO A 60 1.24 -9.91 -3.33
N PRO A 61 0.42 -9.69 -2.29
CA PRO A 61 0.89 -9.03 -1.08
C PRO A 61 1.77 -9.96 -0.25
N ARG A 62 2.89 -9.43 0.24
CA ARG A 62 3.67 -10.11 1.27
C ARG A 62 3.03 -9.86 2.63
N THR A 63 3.21 -10.80 3.56
CA THR A 63 2.77 -10.61 4.93
C THR A 63 3.67 -9.60 5.63
N LEU A 64 3.20 -9.06 6.75
CA LEU A 64 4.02 -8.16 7.56
C LEU A 64 5.30 -8.87 8.04
N THR A 65 5.19 -10.15 8.38
CA THR A 65 6.35 -10.96 8.79
C THR A 65 7.39 -11.05 7.68
N GLU A 66 6.94 -11.28 6.44
CA GLU A 66 7.85 -11.33 5.29
C GLU A 66 8.53 -9.98 5.04
N LEU A 67 7.77 -8.88 5.17
CA LEU A 67 8.31 -7.54 4.98
C LEU A 67 9.34 -7.17 6.06
N LYS A 68 9.10 -7.61 7.31
CA LYS A 68 10.06 -7.41 8.39
C LYS A 68 11.38 -8.13 8.16
N ALA A 69 11.36 -9.19 7.37
CA ALA A 69 12.57 -9.94 7.02
C ALA A 69 13.32 -9.33 5.84
N ASP A 70 12.73 -8.36 5.14
CA ASP A 70 13.36 -7.66 4.03
C ASP A 70 14.19 -6.49 4.56
N PRO A 71 15.54 -6.53 4.41
CA PRO A 71 16.38 -5.48 4.97
C PRO A 71 16.18 -4.09 4.36
N GLU A 72 15.58 -4.02 3.18
CA GLU A 72 15.26 -2.74 2.54
C GLU A 72 14.01 -2.10 3.13
N ILE A 73 13.09 -2.90 3.65
CA ILE A 73 11.80 -2.42 4.16
C ILE A 73 11.78 -2.35 5.69
N ALA A 74 12.47 -3.25 6.36
CA ALA A 74 12.45 -3.36 7.82
C ALA A 74 12.71 -2.03 8.55
N PRO A 75 13.66 -1.18 8.14
CA PRO A 75 13.89 0.09 8.83
C PRO A 75 12.67 1.02 8.80
N ASP A 76 11.95 1.05 7.68
CA ASP A 76 10.76 1.89 7.56
C ASP A 76 9.60 1.34 8.39
N LEU A 77 9.47 0.01 8.47
CA LEU A 77 8.45 -0.62 9.32
C LEU A 77 8.68 -0.33 10.81
N ALA A 78 9.96 -0.21 11.20
CA ALA A 78 10.31 0.10 12.58
C ALA A 78 10.10 1.58 12.91
N ARG A 79 10.24 2.46 11.91
CA ARG A 79 10.20 3.90 12.10
C ARG A 79 8.81 4.50 11.97
N TYR A 80 8.01 4.00 11.03
CA TYR A 80 6.73 4.61 10.68
C TYR A 80 5.54 3.73 11.07
N MET A 81 4.35 4.32 11.04
CA MET A 81 3.11 3.60 11.27
C MET A 81 2.83 2.66 10.09
N VAL A 82 2.22 1.53 10.38
CA VAL A 82 1.84 0.54 9.38
C VAL A 82 0.32 0.40 9.35
N ALA A 83 -0.23 0.36 8.15
CA ALA A 83 -1.66 0.12 7.94
C ALA A 83 -1.85 -1.06 6.99
N LEU A 84 -2.97 -1.75 7.12
CA LEU A 84 -3.36 -2.81 6.19
C LEU A 84 -4.52 -2.27 5.37
N VAL A 85 -4.31 -2.17 4.05
CA VAL A 85 -5.29 -1.59 3.13
C VAL A 85 -5.88 -2.70 2.25
N PRO A 86 -7.21 -2.88 2.26
CA PRO A 86 -7.82 -3.98 1.51
C PRO A 86 -7.86 -3.69 0.01
N LEU A 87 -7.61 -4.76 -0.77
CA LEU A 87 -7.84 -4.73 -2.20
C LEU A 87 -9.33 -5.04 -2.45
N PRO A 88 -10.03 -4.28 -3.31
CA PRO A 88 -11.42 -4.57 -3.65
C PRO A 88 -11.62 -6.00 -4.17
N ASP A 89 -12.72 -6.64 -3.74
CA ASP A 89 -13.00 -8.04 -4.07
C ASP A 89 -13.02 -8.30 -5.58
N SER A 90 -13.50 -7.34 -6.37
CA SER A 90 -13.55 -7.48 -7.83
C SER A 90 -12.16 -7.62 -8.48
N LEU A 91 -11.09 -7.29 -7.75
CA LEU A 91 -9.72 -7.33 -8.25
C LEU A 91 -8.89 -8.44 -7.60
N LEU A 92 -9.43 -9.16 -6.61
CA LEU A 92 -8.67 -10.15 -5.83
C LEU A 92 -8.05 -11.26 -6.68
N ARG A 93 -8.77 -11.75 -7.69
CA ARG A 93 -8.27 -12.84 -8.56
C ARG A 93 -7.01 -12.45 -9.32
N HIS A 94 -6.74 -11.16 -9.50
CA HIS A 94 -5.55 -10.68 -10.21
C HIS A 94 -4.34 -10.57 -9.31
N ALA A 95 -4.53 -10.54 -7.99
CA ALA A 95 -3.43 -10.44 -7.03
C ALA A 95 -2.72 -11.78 -6.82
N ALA A 96 -3.36 -12.89 -7.15
CA ALA A 96 -2.81 -14.24 -6.94
C ALA A 96 -2.03 -14.75 -8.17
N GLU A 97 -2.06 -14.02 -9.24
CA GLU A 97 -1.36 -14.37 -10.48
C GLU A 97 0.01 -13.69 -10.51
#